data_90ad0b2ccf1f36aa50103e6af005cf8a
#
_entry.id   90ad0b2ccf1f36aa50103e6af005cf8a
#
_cell.length_a   1.000
_cell.length_b   1.000
_cell.length_c   1.000
_cell.angle_alpha   90.00
_cell.angle_beta   90.00
_cell.angle_gamma   90.00
#
_symmetry.space_group_name_H-M   'P 1'
#
loop_
_entity.id
_entity.type
_entity.pdbx_description
1 polymer ?
#
loop_
_entity_poly.entity_id
_entity_poly.type
_entity_poly.pdbx_seq_one_letter_code
_entity_poly.pdbx_strand_id
1 'polypeptide(L)'
;MTIETKFDFGQKVYWLEGQKVFSARVTRVSVNEQGNIYYGVLVDDTELRFMAESELKGSLDAIYHELSETLSAVKEQMANGL
;
A
#
# COMPACT_ATOMS: atom_id res chain seq x y z
N MET A 1 -18.40 -19.48 1.28
CA MET A 1 -17.16 -18.96 0.68
C MET A 1 -16.54 -17.94 1.61
N THR A 2 -15.35 -18.25 2.07
CA THR A 2 -14.67 -17.38 3.03
C THR A 2 -13.75 -16.41 2.26
N ILE A 3 -13.92 -15.13 2.49
CA ILE A 3 -13.03 -14.11 1.89
C ILE A 3 -11.99 -13.75 2.95
N GLU A 4 -10.74 -14.03 2.64
CA GLU A 4 -9.66 -13.66 3.53
C GLU A 4 -9.13 -12.28 3.14
N THR A 5 -9.17 -11.35 4.08
CA THR A 5 -8.63 -10.02 3.89
C THR A 5 -7.27 -9.92 4.58
N LYS A 6 -6.35 -9.22 3.94
CA LYS A 6 -5.00 -9.04 4.46
C LYS A 6 -4.97 -8.06 5.63
N PHE A 7 -5.89 -7.11 5.64
CA PHE A 7 -5.97 -6.07 6.67
C PHE A 7 -7.34 -6.08 7.32
N ASP A 8 -7.40 -5.74 8.60
CA ASP A 8 -8.63 -5.67 9.38
C ASP A 8 -9.13 -4.24 9.51
N PHE A 9 -10.41 -4.10 9.90
CA PHE A 9 -10.97 -2.79 10.23
C PHE A 9 -10.19 -2.14 11.37
N GLY A 10 -9.89 -0.85 11.22
CA GLY A 10 -9.15 -0.09 12.21
C GLY A 10 -7.65 -0.33 12.18
N GLN A 11 -7.17 -1.24 11.36
CA GLN A 11 -5.75 -1.49 11.23
C GLN A 11 -5.09 -0.34 10.49
N LYS A 12 -3.92 0.07 10.96
CA LYS A 12 -3.14 1.10 10.30
C LYS A 12 -2.39 0.49 9.12
N VAL A 13 -2.53 1.12 7.96
CA VAL A 13 -1.87 0.69 6.73
C VAL A 13 -1.06 1.83 6.16
N TYR A 14 -0.11 1.50 5.32
CA TYR A 14 0.84 2.46 4.75
C TYR A 14 0.92 2.26 3.24
N TRP A 15 1.16 3.34 2.53
CA TRP A 15 1.43 3.27 1.09
C TRP A 15 2.38 4.37 0.68
N LEU A 16 3.01 4.16 -0.46
CA LEU A 16 3.94 5.11 -1.05
C LEU A 16 3.28 5.75 -2.25
N GLU A 17 3.23 7.07 -2.28
CA GLU A 17 2.71 7.82 -3.41
C GLU A 17 3.73 8.87 -3.81
N GLY A 18 4.33 8.69 -4.98
CA GLY A 18 5.46 9.51 -5.36
C GLY A 18 6.65 9.28 -4.43
N GLN A 19 7.08 10.33 -3.76
CA GLN A 19 8.19 10.26 -2.81
C GLN A 19 7.72 10.37 -1.35
N LYS A 20 6.40 10.28 -1.12
CA LYS A 20 5.85 10.44 0.22
C LYS A 20 5.21 9.16 0.70
N VAL A 21 5.39 8.88 1.99
CA VAL A 21 4.74 7.77 2.66
C VAL A 21 3.49 8.29 3.34
N PHE A 22 2.36 7.67 3.04
CA PHE A 22 1.08 7.99 3.65
C PHE A 22 0.66 6.87 4.59
N SER A 23 -0.10 7.23 5.60
CA SER A 23 -0.69 6.26 6.52
C SER A 23 -2.13 6.61 6.78
N ALA A 24 -2.94 5.58 7.00
CA ALA A 24 -4.35 5.76 7.33
C ALA A 24 -4.86 4.49 7.97
N ARG A 25 -6.10 4.54 8.50
CA ARG A 25 -6.74 3.37 9.08
C ARG A 25 -7.79 2.83 8.14
N VAL A 26 -7.90 1.51 8.09
CA VAL A 26 -8.92 0.84 7.29
C VAL A 26 -10.29 1.11 7.92
N THR A 27 -11.19 1.72 7.15
CA THR A 27 -12.56 2.01 7.58
C THR A 27 -13.58 1.18 6.81
N ARG A 28 -13.24 0.69 5.63
CA ARG A 28 -14.14 -0.12 4.80
C ARG A 28 -13.35 -1.18 4.07
N VAL A 29 -14.04 -2.28 3.74
CA VAL A 29 -13.50 -3.34 2.89
C VAL A 29 -14.51 -3.58 1.80
N SER A 30 -14.06 -3.61 0.55
CA SER A 30 -14.91 -3.82 -0.61
C SER A 30 -14.31 -4.89 -1.51
N VAL A 31 -15.16 -5.75 -2.07
CA VAL A 31 -14.74 -6.80 -2.99
C VAL A 31 -15.50 -6.61 -4.29
N ASN A 32 -14.79 -6.54 -5.42
CA ASN A 32 -15.44 -6.39 -6.71
C ASN A 32 -15.89 -7.74 -7.30
N GLU A 33 -16.51 -7.71 -8.47
CA GLU A 33 -17.03 -8.91 -9.12
C GLU A 33 -15.94 -9.92 -9.50
N GLN A 34 -14.73 -9.45 -9.66
CA GLN A 34 -13.58 -10.29 -10.00
C GLN A 34 -12.87 -10.86 -8.78
N GLY A 35 -13.35 -10.56 -7.58
CA GLY A 35 -12.76 -11.02 -6.35
C GLY A 35 -11.60 -10.18 -5.85
N ASN A 36 -11.35 -9.02 -6.46
CA ASN A 36 -10.31 -8.11 -6.00
C ASN A 36 -10.76 -7.34 -4.77
N ILE A 37 -9.88 -7.21 -3.80
CA ILE A 37 -10.18 -6.58 -2.53
C ILE A 37 -9.64 -5.15 -2.52
N TYR A 38 -10.52 -4.22 -2.16
CA TYR A 38 -10.17 -2.81 -2.01
C TYR A 38 -10.46 -2.36 -0.58
N TYR A 39 -9.62 -1.51 -0.05
CA TYR A 39 -9.77 -0.98 1.29
C TYR A 39 -10.10 0.50 1.23
N GLY A 40 -11.12 0.89 1.96
CA GLY A 40 -11.43 2.30 2.15
C GLY A 40 -10.61 2.81 3.33
N VAL A 41 -9.74 3.77 3.07
CA VAL A 41 -8.87 4.37 4.08
C VAL A 41 -9.19 5.84 4.22
N LEU A 42 -9.15 6.33 5.45
CA LEU A 42 -9.46 7.72 5.75
C LEU A 42 -8.16 8.52 5.85
N VAL A 43 -7.92 9.38 4.88
CA VAL A 43 -6.71 10.20 4.82
C VAL A 43 -6.97 11.51 5.57
N ASP A 44 -6.11 11.81 6.55
CA ASP A 44 -6.19 13.04 7.37
C ASP A 44 -7.56 13.24 8.02
N ASP A 45 -8.25 12.12 8.33
CA ASP A 45 -9.59 12.11 8.94
C ASP A 45 -10.66 12.86 8.13
N THR A 46 -10.39 13.20 6.89
CA THR A 46 -11.31 14.00 6.07
C THR A 46 -11.63 13.38 4.71
N GLU A 47 -10.72 12.62 4.12
CA GLU A 47 -10.90 12.09 2.78
C GLU A 47 -10.90 10.57 2.78
N LEU A 48 -11.97 9.97 2.24
CA LEU A 48 -12.05 8.52 2.07
C LEU A 48 -11.50 8.16 0.69
N ARG A 49 -10.49 7.29 0.68
CA ARG A 49 -9.91 6.78 -0.56
C ARG A 49 -10.00 5.27 -0.58
N PHE A 50 -10.29 4.71 -1.74
CA PHE A 50 -10.27 3.25 -1.94
C PHE A 50 -8.97 2.86 -2.63
N MET A 51 -8.27 1.90 -2.04
CA MET A 51 -6.99 1.43 -2.56
C MET A 51 -6.99 -0.08 -2.66
N ALA A 52 -6.35 -0.60 -3.70
CA ALA A 52 -6.22 -2.03 -3.89
C ALA A 52 -5.33 -2.64 -2.80
N GLU A 53 -5.61 -3.88 -2.45
CA GLU A 53 -4.83 -4.59 -1.42
C GLU A 53 -3.34 -4.60 -1.74
N SER A 54 -2.98 -4.72 -3.02
CA SER A 54 -1.59 -4.75 -3.45
C SER A 54 -0.86 -3.41 -3.28
N GLU A 55 -1.60 -2.31 -3.17
CA GLU A 55 -1.01 -0.97 -2.99
C GLU A 55 -0.70 -0.64 -1.53
N LEU A 56 -1.27 -1.39 -0.60
CA LEU A 56 -1.14 -1.12 0.82
C LEU A 56 -0.13 -2.05 1.48
N LYS A 57 0.56 -1.53 2.47
CA LYS A 57 1.51 -2.28 3.29
C LYS A 57 1.08 -2.22 4.75
N GLY A 58 1.31 -3.31 5.45
CA GLY A 58 0.93 -3.39 6.87
C GLY A 58 1.95 -2.81 7.83
N SER A 59 3.13 -2.42 7.33
CA SER A 59 4.19 -1.88 8.18
C SER A 59 5.10 -0.95 7.40
N LEU A 60 5.77 -0.06 8.11
CA LEU A 60 6.77 0.82 7.52
C LEU A 60 7.98 0.05 7.00
N ASP A 61 8.31 -1.07 7.64
CA ASP A 61 9.43 -1.91 7.21
C ASP A 61 9.22 -2.46 5.80
N ALA A 62 7.99 -2.83 5.45
CA ALA A 62 7.67 -3.31 4.11
C ALA A 62 7.89 -2.23 3.06
N ILE A 63 7.53 -0.98 3.37
CA ILE A 63 7.77 0.16 2.48
C ILE A 63 9.27 0.43 2.34
N TYR A 64 9.98 0.37 3.44
CA TYR A 64 11.43 0.56 3.44
C TYR A 64 12.13 -0.46 2.54
N HIS A 65 11.73 -1.73 2.61
CA HIS A 65 12.27 -2.77 1.75
C HIS A 65 12.02 -2.49 0.28
N GLU A 66 10.81 -2.08 -0.06
CA GLU A 66 10.46 -1.75 -1.43
C GLU A 66 11.30 -0.59 -1.97
N LEU A 67 11.48 0.47 -1.17
CA LEU A 67 12.32 1.60 -1.53
C LEU A 67 13.78 1.20 -1.70
N SER A 68 14.28 0.36 -0.80
CA SER A 68 15.67 -0.10 -0.85
C SER A 68 15.95 -0.91 -2.10
N GLU A 69 15.04 -1.80 -2.49
CA GLU A 69 15.17 -2.58 -3.72
C GLU A 69 15.15 -1.68 -4.94
N THR A 70 14.26 -0.71 -4.97
CA THR A 70 14.16 0.25 -6.08
C THR A 70 15.43 1.06 -6.22
N LEU A 71 15.99 1.54 -5.11
CA LEU A 71 17.24 2.29 -5.11
C LEU A 71 18.41 1.45 -5.62
N SER A 72 18.48 0.19 -5.20
CA SER A 72 19.52 -0.72 -5.67
C SER A 72 19.44 -0.95 -7.17
N ALA A 73 18.24 -1.16 -7.70
CA ALA A 73 18.02 -1.35 -9.13
C ALA A 73 18.43 -0.11 -9.93
N VAL A 74 18.09 1.07 -9.43
CA VAL A 74 18.48 2.35 -10.08
C VAL A 74 19.99 2.50 -10.09
N LYS A 75 20.65 2.20 -8.97
CA LYS A 75 22.11 2.30 -8.88
C LYS A 75 22.81 1.35 -9.85
N GLU A 76 22.30 0.12 -9.99
CA GLU A 76 22.84 -0.85 -10.94
C GLU A 76 22.72 -0.35 -12.37
N GLN A 77 21.56 0.22 -12.72
CA GLN A 77 21.36 0.76 -14.06
C GLN A 77 22.27 1.96 -14.33
N MET A 78 22.46 2.82 -13.37
CA MET A 78 23.37 3.96 -13.50
C MET A 78 24.82 3.50 -13.70
N ALA A 79 25.25 2.46 -12.98
CA ALA A 79 26.57 1.92 -13.12
C ALA A 79 26.80 1.25 -14.47
N ASN A 80 25.77 0.59 -15.01
CA ASN A 80 25.85 -0.12 -16.30
C ASN A 80 25.58 0.76 -17.50
N GLY A 81 24.99 1.92 -17.29
CA GLY A 81 24.59 2.84 -18.36
C GLY A 81 25.66 3.84 -18.78
N LEU A 82 26.83 3.75 -18.21
CA LEU A 82 27.95 4.66 -18.51
C LEU A 82 28.88 4.09 -19.56
#